data_4d0ae46db133e79898a834f274fd9a87
#
_entry.id   4d0ae46db133e79898a834f274fd9a87
#
_cell.length_a   1.000
_cell.length_b   1.000
_cell.length_c   1.000
_cell.angle_alpha   90.00
_cell.angle_beta   90.00
_cell.angle_gamma   90.00
#
_symmetry.space_group_name_H-M   'P 1'
#
loop_
_entity.id
_entity.type
_entity.pdbx_description
1 polymer ?
#
loop_
_entity_poly.entity_id
_entity_poly.type
_entity_poly.pdbx_seq_one_letter_code
_entity_poly.pdbx_strand_id
1 'polypeptide(L)'
;MFSITLESFVRIITVGILAYVGLVFFLLISGKRSLTQLNAFDLVVTVAIGSVLSTILLNKDVSLLEGLLAFVLLILLQFLLTFTSVRWKKFNKVIKSEPSLLYLNGSFLRETMKKERISEGDILQSVRNDGIGDLKEVKAIVLENDGSLSIISGELGNTLANVSLTREG
;
A
#
# COMPACT_ATOMS: atom_id res chain seq x y z
N MET A 1 1.71 -11.08 37.21
CA MET A 1 1.33 -10.59 35.88
C MET A 1 2.51 -10.01 35.08
N PHE A 2 3.60 -9.61 35.71
CA PHE A 2 4.80 -9.05 35.06
C PHE A 2 6.04 -9.97 35.14
N SER A 3 5.86 -11.27 35.39
CA SER A 3 6.98 -12.22 35.43
C SER A 3 7.22 -12.84 34.08
N ILE A 4 8.39 -12.60 33.54
CA ILE A 4 8.91 -13.30 32.36
C ILE A 4 9.96 -14.32 32.85
N THR A 5 9.95 -15.54 32.32
CA THR A 5 11.02 -16.51 32.60
C THR A 5 12.28 -16.14 31.80
N LEU A 6 13.46 -16.42 32.35
CA LEU A 6 14.72 -16.18 31.65
C LEU A 6 14.76 -16.89 30.28
N GLU A 7 14.22 -18.09 30.21
CA GLU A 7 14.08 -18.85 28.96
C GLU A 7 13.24 -18.11 27.92
N SER A 8 12.06 -17.59 28.31
CA SER A 8 11.20 -16.81 27.42
C SER A 8 11.87 -15.51 26.96
N PHE A 9 12.59 -14.85 27.85
CA PHE A 9 13.34 -13.64 27.52
C PHE A 9 14.43 -13.93 26.48
N VAL A 10 15.29 -14.92 26.74
CA VAL A 10 16.36 -15.30 25.79
C VAL A 10 15.78 -15.74 24.45
N ARG A 11 14.68 -16.54 24.46
CA ARG A 11 14.01 -16.98 23.24
C ARG A 11 13.50 -15.78 22.41
N ILE A 12 12.79 -14.84 23.02
CA ILE A 12 12.23 -13.69 22.31
C ILE A 12 13.35 -12.87 21.65
N ILE A 13 14.46 -12.65 22.36
CA ILE A 13 15.59 -11.87 21.81
C ILE A 13 16.27 -12.65 20.67
N THR A 14 16.62 -13.91 20.88
CA THR A 14 17.37 -14.69 19.87
C THR A 14 16.53 -14.98 18.63
N VAL A 15 15.31 -15.48 18.82
CA VAL A 15 14.39 -15.78 17.71
C VAL A 15 13.97 -14.48 17.00
N GLY A 16 13.74 -13.40 17.76
CA GLY A 16 13.39 -12.11 17.20
C GLY A 16 14.45 -11.52 16.30
N ILE A 17 15.71 -11.54 16.74
CA ILE A 17 16.83 -11.07 15.91
C ILE A 17 16.96 -11.93 14.65
N LEU A 18 16.92 -13.26 14.78
CA LEU A 18 17.05 -14.16 13.63
C LEU A 18 15.88 -14.03 12.65
N ALA A 19 14.64 -13.92 13.15
CA ALA A 19 13.47 -13.71 12.32
C ALA A 19 13.53 -12.37 11.58
N TYR A 20 13.94 -11.29 12.27
CA TYR A 20 14.06 -9.97 11.67
C TYR A 20 15.17 -9.92 10.60
N VAL A 21 16.33 -10.48 10.89
CA VAL A 21 17.44 -10.58 9.93
C VAL A 21 17.02 -11.40 8.70
N GLY A 22 16.37 -12.54 8.93
CA GLY A 22 15.82 -13.37 7.85
C GLY A 22 14.80 -12.62 6.99
N LEU A 23 13.88 -11.88 7.61
CA LEU A 23 12.90 -11.05 6.91
C LEU A 23 13.60 -9.99 6.04
N VAL A 24 14.52 -9.21 6.62
CA VAL A 24 15.27 -8.18 5.89
C VAL A 24 16.04 -8.80 4.71
N PHE A 25 16.68 -9.94 4.92
CA PHE A 25 17.39 -10.67 3.87
C PHE A 25 16.46 -11.06 2.71
N PHE A 26 15.29 -11.63 2.97
CA PHE A 26 14.32 -11.99 1.94
C PHE A 26 13.76 -10.76 1.21
N LEU A 27 13.51 -9.66 1.91
CA LEU A 27 13.06 -8.42 1.29
C LEU A 27 14.12 -7.81 0.37
N LEU A 28 15.40 -7.85 0.76
CA LEU A 28 16.50 -7.38 -0.08
C LEU A 28 16.65 -8.18 -1.38
N ILE A 29 16.52 -9.51 -1.30
CA ILE A 29 16.56 -10.39 -2.50
C ILE A 29 15.35 -10.16 -3.39
N SER A 30 14.17 -9.93 -2.81
CA SER A 30 12.93 -9.68 -3.57
C SER A 30 12.97 -8.40 -4.42
N GLY A 31 13.91 -7.51 -4.16
CA GLY A 31 14.16 -6.30 -4.94
C GLY A 31 13.44 -5.05 -4.43
N LYS A 32 13.83 -3.90 -4.99
CA LYS A 32 13.39 -2.56 -4.54
C LYS A 32 11.87 -2.35 -4.59
N ARG A 33 11.17 -3.08 -5.44
CA ARG A 33 9.72 -2.93 -5.64
C ARG A 33 8.88 -3.54 -4.52
N SER A 34 9.39 -4.56 -3.83
CA SER A 34 8.66 -5.16 -2.70
C SER A 34 8.62 -4.29 -1.45
N LEU A 35 9.43 -3.22 -1.43
CA LEU A 35 9.49 -2.25 -0.32
C LEU A 35 8.58 -1.02 -0.54
N THR A 36 8.01 -0.85 -1.73
CA THR A 36 7.12 0.28 -2.06
C THR A 36 5.67 -0.18 -2.09
N GLN A 37 4.83 0.45 -1.29
CA GLN A 37 3.38 0.22 -1.30
C GLN A 37 2.78 0.97 -2.47
N LEU A 38 2.65 0.30 -3.62
CA LEU A 38 2.10 0.89 -4.85
C LEU A 38 0.62 0.52 -5.08
N ASN A 39 0.05 -0.34 -4.22
CA ASN A 39 -1.36 -0.74 -4.30
C ASN A 39 -1.84 -1.36 -2.97
N ALA A 40 -3.16 -1.54 -2.85
CA ALA A 40 -3.79 -2.11 -1.64
C ALA A 40 -3.30 -3.54 -1.31
N PHE A 41 -2.88 -4.33 -2.29
CA PHE A 41 -2.37 -5.69 -2.05
C PHE A 41 -1.00 -5.68 -1.38
N ASP A 42 -0.15 -4.71 -1.71
CA ASP A 42 1.15 -4.54 -1.05
C ASP A 42 0.95 -4.25 0.45
N LEU A 43 -0.08 -3.45 0.80
CA LEU A 43 -0.46 -3.19 2.18
C LEU A 43 -0.89 -4.49 2.90
N VAL A 44 -1.75 -5.30 2.27
CA VAL A 44 -2.22 -6.58 2.85
C VAL A 44 -1.04 -7.49 3.15
N VAL A 45 -0.10 -7.63 2.22
CA VAL A 45 1.10 -8.47 2.42
C VAL A 45 1.99 -7.89 3.51
N THR A 46 2.17 -6.58 3.59
CA THR A 46 2.96 -5.93 4.65
C THR A 46 2.38 -6.21 6.02
N VAL A 47 1.06 -6.09 6.18
CA VAL A 47 0.36 -6.41 7.43
C VAL A 47 0.49 -7.90 7.77
N ALA A 48 0.36 -8.80 6.78
CA ALA A 48 0.52 -10.23 6.97
C ALA A 48 1.94 -10.59 7.42
N ILE A 49 2.98 -10.00 6.82
CA ILE A 49 4.38 -10.17 7.23
C ILE A 49 4.59 -9.72 8.68
N GLY A 50 4.06 -8.55 9.06
CA GLY A 50 4.12 -8.07 10.44
C GLY A 50 3.42 -9.00 11.44
N SER A 51 2.28 -9.57 11.05
CA SER A 51 1.54 -10.56 11.85
C SER A 51 2.33 -11.86 12.02
N VAL A 52 2.95 -12.39 10.97
CA VAL A 52 3.83 -13.57 11.03
C VAL A 52 5.01 -13.31 11.96
N LEU A 53 5.67 -12.14 11.86
CA LEU A 53 6.76 -11.76 12.75
C LEU A 53 6.32 -11.76 14.23
N SER A 54 5.18 -11.14 14.52
CA SER A 54 4.60 -11.12 15.87
C SER A 54 4.31 -12.55 16.38
N THR A 55 3.78 -13.41 15.52
CA THR A 55 3.49 -14.82 15.87
C THR A 55 4.76 -15.60 16.20
N ILE A 56 5.83 -15.46 15.42
CA ILE A 56 7.13 -16.10 15.68
C ILE A 56 7.69 -15.66 17.03
N LEU A 57 7.56 -14.37 17.37
CA LEU A 57 8.09 -13.80 18.60
C LEU A 57 7.34 -14.29 19.83
N LEU A 58 6.02 -14.30 19.78
CA LEU A 58 5.16 -14.45 20.96
C LEU A 58 4.64 -15.88 21.14
N ASN A 59 4.44 -16.63 20.05
CA ASN A 59 3.95 -18.00 20.12
C ASN A 59 5.12 -18.98 20.23
N LYS A 60 5.14 -19.77 21.33
CA LYS A 60 6.18 -20.77 21.59
C LYS A 60 6.05 -22.03 20.74
N ASP A 61 4.85 -22.29 20.23
CA ASP A 61 4.56 -23.49 19.44
C ASP A 61 4.97 -23.34 17.98
N VAL A 62 5.28 -22.10 17.54
CA VAL A 62 5.75 -21.81 16.18
C VAL A 62 7.28 -21.76 16.17
N SER A 63 7.88 -22.60 15.33
CA SER A 63 9.32 -22.62 15.16
C SER A 63 9.79 -21.45 14.27
N LEU A 64 11.06 -21.04 14.43
CA LEU A 64 11.69 -20.06 13.58
C LEU A 64 11.63 -20.44 12.09
N LEU A 65 11.85 -21.74 11.77
CA LEU A 65 11.84 -22.24 10.40
C LEU A 65 10.45 -22.12 9.75
N GLU A 66 9.39 -22.43 10.48
CA GLU A 66 8.01 -22.26 10.00
C GLU A 66 7.71 -20.78 9.70
N GLY A 67 8.16 -19.90 10.57
CA GLY A 67 8.00 -18.47 10.35
C GLY A 67 8.79 -17.93 9.13
N LEU A 68 10.04 -18.37 8.97
CA LEU A 68 10.84 -18.02 7.79
C LEU A 68 10.22 -18.56 6.50
N LEU A 69 9.67 -19.78 6.52
CA LEU A 69 8.94 -20.35 5.39
C LEU A 69 7.69 -19.54 5.05
N ALA A 70 6.95 -19.08 6.06
CA ALA A 70 5.81 -18.20 5.86
C ALA A 70 6.20 -16.87 5.20
N PHE A 71 7.33 -16.24 5.59
CA PHE A 71 7.85 -15.05 4.93
C PHE A 71 8.17 -15.32 3.46
N VAL A 72 8.89 -16.40 3.16
CA VAL A 72 9.23 -16.79 1.79
C VAL A 72 7.95 -16.97 0.95
N LEU A 73 6.94 -17.65 1.50
CA LEU A 73 5.67 -17.85 0.81
C LEU A 73 4.95 -16.53 0.51
N LEU A 74 4.83 -15.63 1.50
CA LEU A 74 4.16 -14.33 1.31
C LEU A 74 4.89 -13.47 0.28
N ILE A 75 6.21 -13.40 0.35
CA ILE A 75 7.05 -12.64 -0.59
C ILE A 75 6.96 -13.23 -1.99
N LEU A 76 6.96 -14.56 -2.12
CA LEU A 76 6.80 -15.25 -3.39
C LEU A 76 5.43 -14.98 -4.01
N LEU A 77 4.36 -15.06 -3.23
CA LEU A 77 3.00 -14.75 -3.69
C LEU A 77 2.89 -13.29 -4.16
N GLN A 78 3.45 -12.35 -3.41
CA GLN A 78 3.51 -10.93 -3.81
C GLN A 78 4.29 -10.75 -5.11
N PHE A 79 5.44 -11.41 -5.24
CA PHE A 79 6.23 -11.39 -6.47
C PHE A 79 5.43 -11.93 -7.67
N LEU A 80 4.76 -13.07 -7.51
CA LEU A 80 3.93 -13.67 -8.56
C LEU A 80 2.77 -12.77 -8.98
N LEU A 81 2.06 -12.16 -8.02
CA LEU A 81 0.99 -11.19 -8.30
C LEU A 81 1.52 -9.99 -9.08
N THR A 82 2.64 -9.42 -8.64
CA THR A 82 3.25 -8.27 -9.28
C THR A 82 3.78 -8.60 -10.68
N PHE A 83 4.44 -9.73 -10.83
CA PHE A 83 4.97 -10.21 -12.09
C PHE A 83 3.86 -10.45 -13.14
N THR A 84 2.77 -11.08 -12.71
CA THR A 84 1.60 -11.36 -13.54
C THR A 84 0.86 -10.08 -13.91
N SER A 85 0.69 -9.15 -12.97
CA SER A 85 0.04 -7.86 -13.16
C SER A 85 0.72 -7.01 -14.24
N VAL A 86 2.06 -7.04 -14.34
CA VAL A 86 2.80 -6.29 -15.36
C VAL A 86 2.64 -6.91 -16.77
N ARG A 87 2.52 -8.23 -16.85
CA ARG A 87 2.48 -8.95 -18.15
C ARG A 87 1.08 -9.06 -18.75
N TRP A 88 0.05 -9.16 -17.92
CA TRP A 88 -1.32 -9.39 -18.37
C TRP A 88 -2.23 -8.20 -18.06
N LYS A 89 -2.52 -7.39 -19.08
CA LYS A 89 -3.37 -6.19 -18.97
C LYS A 89 -4.76 -6.47 -18.35
N LYS A 90 -5.37 -7.63 -18.67
CA LYS A 90 -6.66 -8.03 -18.09
C LYS A 90 -6.56 -8.30 -16.59
N PHE A 91 -5.50 -8.96 -16.15
CA PHE A 91 -5.24 -9.25 -14.74
C PHE A 91 -4.90 -7.97 -13.96
N ASN A 92 -4.14 -7.07 -14.59
CA ASN A 92 -3.85 -5.75 -14.01
C ASN A 92 -5.12 -4.95 -13.71
N LYS A 93 -6.12 -4.98 -14.62
CA LYS A 93 -7.41 -4.28 -14.45
C LYS A 93 -8.25 -4.82 -13.28
N VAL A 94 -8.11 -6.11 -12.95
CA VAL A 94 -8.81 -6.74 -11.83
C VAL A 94 -8.12 -6.43 -10.49
N ILE A 95 -6.78 -6.38 -10.50
CA ILE A 95 -5.98 -6.18 -9.28
C ILE A 95 -5.78 -4.71 -8.96
N LYS A 96 -5.58 -3.86 -9.99
CA LYS A 96 -5.37 -2.43 -9.80
C LYS A 96 -6.64 -1.69 -10.23
N SER A 97 -7.25 -0.97 -9.30
CA SER A 97 -8.22 0.05 -9.63
C SER A 97 -7.59 1.07 -10.59
N GLU A 98 -8.31 1.56 -11.57
CA GLU A 98 -7.83 2.69 -12.39
C GLU A 98 -7.89 3.95 -11.52
N PRO A 99 -6.88 4.85 -11.57
CA PRO A 99 -6.94 6.12 -10.88
C PRO A 99 -8.20 6.89 -11.29
N SER A 100 -8.85 7.54 -10.34
CA SER A 100 -10.14 8.23 -10.56
C SER A 100 -9.98 9.73 -10.38
N LEU A 101 -10.43 10.52 -11.35
CA LEU A 101 -10.42 11.98 -11.28
C LEU A 101 -11.54 12.46 -10.37
N LEU A 102 -11.22 13.25 -9.35
CA LEU A 102 -12.17 13.79 -8.37
C LEU A 102 -12.44 15.28 -8.52
N TYR A 103 -11.46 16.02 -9.03
CA TYR A 103 -11.53 17.46 -9.22
C TYR A 103 -10.80 17.86 -10.50
N LEU A 104 -11.37 18.79 -11.28
CA LEU A 104 -10.78 19.28 -12.51
C LEU A 104 -11.17 20.75 -12.73
N ASN A 105 -10.17 21.62 -12.91
CA ASN A 105 -10.33 23.02 -13.32
C ASN A 105 -11.44 23.78 -12.56
N GLY A 106 -11.48 23.69 -11.24
CA GLY A 106 -12.44 24.41 -10.41
C GLY A 106 -13.73 23.64 -10.10
N SER A 107 -13.90 22.42 -10.63
CA SER A 107 -15.14 21.66 -10.47
C SER A 107 -14.90 20.31 -9.79
N PHE A 108 -15.70 20.00 -8.77
CA PHE A 108 -15.74 18.67 -8.15
C PHE A 108 -16.54 17.71 -9.02
N LEU A 109 -15.99 16.54 -9.30
CA LEU A 109 -16.67 15.45 -10.02
C LEU A 109 -17.48 14.59 -9.03
N ARG A 110 -18.64 15.10 -8.65
CA ARG A 110 -19.47 14.56 -7.53
C ARG A 110 -19.86 13.11 -7.72
N GLU A 111 -20.17 12.68 -8.94
CA GLU A 111 -20.55 11.29 -9.23
C GLU A 111 -19.35 10.34 -9.01
N THR A 112 -18.16 10.73 -9.46
CA THR A 112 -16.92 9.98 -9.21
C THR A 112 -16.62 9.94 -7.71
N MET A 113 -16.70 11.09 -7.03
CA MET A 113 -16.48 11.19 -5.58
C MET A 113 -17.43 10.26 -4.80
N LYS A 114 -18.73 10.24 -5.17
CA LYS A 114 -19.73 9.36 -4.55
C LYS A 114 -19.42 7.88 -4.80
N LYS A 115 -19.02 7.51 -6.01
CA LYS A 115 -18.63 6.16 -6.38
C LYS A 115 -17.41 5.70 -5.58
N GLU A 116 -16.41 6.55 -5.45
CA GLU A 116 -15.17 6.26 -4.73
C GLU A 116 -15.29 6.54 -3.21
N ARG A 117 -16.45 7.03 -2.73
CA ARG A 117 -16.74 7.32 -1.31
C ARG A 117 -15.79 8.36 -0.70
N ILE A 118 -15.39 9.34 -1.48
CA ILE A 118 -14.56 10.47 -1.07
C ILE A 118 -15.43 11.70 -0.89
N SER A 119 -15.30 12.40 0.23
CA SER A 119 -15.98 13.67 0.50
C SER A 119 -15.17 14.88 0.05
N GLU A 120 -15.83 16.04 -0.11
CA GLU A 120 -15.12 17.31 -0.35
C GLU A 120 -14.18 17.65 0.83
N GLY A 121 -14.56 17.26 2.05
CA GLY A 121 -13.73 17.45 3.25
C GLY A 121 -12.40 16.69 3.18
N ASP A 122 -12.41 15.44 2.68
CA ASP A 122 -11.20 14.62 2.50
C ASP A 122 -10.26 15.26 1.47
N ILE A 123 -10.83 15.75 0.36
CA ILE A 123 -10.08 16.45 -0.68
C ILE A 123 -9.44 17.71 -0.12
N LEU A 124 -10.21 18.55 0.57
CA LEU A 124 -9.71 19.79 1.16
C LEU A 124 -8.63 19.53 2.23
N GLN A 125 -8.76 18.44 2.99
CA GLN A 125 -7.74 18.01 3.94
C GLN A 125 -6.44 17.65 3.23
N SER A 126 -6.51 16.88 2.15
CA SER A 126 -5.33 16.50 1.37
C SER A 126 -4.63 17.72 0.76
N VAL A 127 -5.40 18.67 0.20
CA VAL A 127 -4.88 19.93 -0.33
C VAL A 127 -4.11 20.72 0.74
N ARG A 128 -4.65 20.79 1.96
CA ARG A 128 -3.96 21.45 3.08
C ARG A 128 -2.69 20.69 3.50
N ASN A 129 -2.71 19.35 3.46
CA ASN A 129 -1.54 18.54 3.79
C ASN A 129 -0.38 18.79 2.83
N ASP A 130 -0.69 19.10 1.56
CA ASP A 130 0.30 19.48 0.54
C ASP A 130 0.74 20.96 0.65
N GLY A 131 0.23 21.69 1.65
CA GLY A 131 0.60 23.09 1.90
C GLY A 131 -0.09 24.11 0.98
N ILE A 132 -1.12 23.69 0.23
CA ILE A 132 -1.87 24.57 -0.68
C ILE A 132 -3.03 25.20 0.07
N GLY A 133 -3.10 26.53 0.04
CA GLY A 133 -4.10 27.30 0.79
C GLY A 133 -5.40 27.59 0.02
N ASP A 134 -5.37 27.58 -1.32
CA ASP A 134 -6.53 27.89 -2.17
C ASP A 134 -6.68 26.85 -3.28
N LEU A 135 -7.89 26.28 -3.38
CA LEU A 135 -8.25 25.35 -4.46
C LEU A 135 -8.11 25.95 -5.89
N LYS A 136 -8.08 27.27 -6.01
CA LYS A 136 -7.84 27.95 -7.31
C LYS A 136 -6.45 27.64 -7.88
N GLU A 137 -5.49 27.28 -7.04
CA GLU A 137 -4.15 26.89 -7.43
C GLU A 137 -4.11 25.42 -7.94
N VAL A 138 -5.16 24.64 -7.64
CA VAL A 138 -5.25 23.23 -8.01
C VAL A 138 -5.96 23.07 -9.36
N LYS A 139 -5.33 22.33 -10.27
CA LYS A 139 -5.88 22.03 -11.61
C LYS A 139 -6.60 20.69 -11.65
N ALA A 140 -6.07 19.69 -10.98
CA ALA A 140 -6.70 18.38 -10.89
C ALA A 140 -6.37 17.68 -9.57
N ILE A 141 -7.28 16.81 -9.11
CA ILE A 141 -7.07 15.91 -7.98
C ILE A 141 -7.49 14.52 -8.41
N VAL A 142 -6.57 13.57 -8.23
CA VAL A 142 -6.73 12.16 -8.64
C VAL A 142 -6.65 11.27 -7.42
N LEU A 143 -7.60 10.35 -7.28
CA LEU A 143 -7.50 9.23 -6.33
C LEU A 143 -6.65 8.14 -6.97
N GLU A 144 -5.53 7.82 -6.35
CA GLU A 144 -4.59 6.80 -6.82
C GLU A 144 -5.01 5.38 -6.41
N ASN A 145 -4.32 4.40 -6.97
CA ASN A 145 -4.59 2.97 -6.73
C ASN A 145 -4.33 2.52 -5.28
N ASP A 146 -3.51 3.25 -4.55
CA ASP A 146 -3.17 2.99 -3.14
C ASP A 146 -4.10 3.72 -2.16
N GLY A 147 -5.05 4.51 -2.69
CA GLY A 147 -5.99 5.32 -1.92
C GLY A 147 -5.47 6.71 -1.57
N SER A 148 -4.26 7.09 -2.00
CA SER A 148 -3.73 8.45 -1.83
C SER A 148 -4.38 9.42 -2.83
N LEU A 149 -4.30 10.71 -2.52
CA LEU A 149 -4.77 11.78 -3.40
C LEU A 149 -3.56 12.52 -4.00
N SER A 150 -3.45 12.48 -5.33
CA SER A 150 -2.46 13.26 -6.09
C SER A 150 -3.03 14.63 -6.43
N ILE A 151 -2.35 15.70 -6.00
CA ILE A 151 -2.78 17.08 -6.23
C ILE A 151 -1.89 17.71 -7.31
N ILE A 152 -2.50 18.19 -8.38
CA ILE A 152 -1.83 18.78 -9.54
C ILE A 152 -2.15 20.27 -9.58
N SER A 153 -1.15 21.11 -9.26
CA SER A 153 -1.28 22.58 -9.24
C SER A 153 -0.75 23.26 -10.53
N GLY A 154 0.07 22.53 -11.32
CA GLY A 154 0.65 23.04 -12.56
C GLY A 154 -0.22 22.83 -13.79
N GLU A 155 0.36 23.04 -14.98
CA GLU A 155 -0.31 22.75 -16.23
C GLU A 155 -0.66 21.26 -16.35
N LEU A 156 -1.87 20.99 -16.86
CA LEU A 156 -2.32 19.61 -17.11
C LEU A 156 -1.58 19.05 -18.33
N GLY A 157 -0.69 18.09 -18.08
CA GLY A 157 0.04 17.38 -19.11
C GLY A 157 -0.56 15.99 -19.40
N ASN A 158 0.26 15.12 -19.98
CA ASN A 158 -0.11 13.77 -20.36
C ASN A 158 -0.19 12.77 -19.17
N THR A 159 0.09 13.20 -17.96
CA THR A 159 0.04 12.36 -16.75
C THR A 159 -1.39 11.90 -16.41
N LEU A 160 -2.41 12.59 -16.92
CA LEU A 160 -3.82 12.22 -16.78
C LEU A 160 -4.32 11.22 -17.85
N ALA A 161 -3.49 10.79 -18.79
CA ALA A 161 -3.90 9.96 -19.92
C ALA A 161 -4.44 8.56 -19.50
N ASN A 162 -4.11 8.09 -18.30
CA ASN A 162 -4.55 6.80 -17.75
C ASN A 162 -5.56 6.94 -16.61
N VAL A 163 -6.09 8.14 -16.38
CA VAL A 163 -7.09 8.41 -15.34
C VAL A 163 -8.48 8.19 -15.93
N SER A 164 -9.33 7.45 -15.23
CA SER A 164 -10.71 7.23 -15.64
C SER A 164 -11.51 8.52 -15.48
N LEU A 165 -11.97 9.05 -16.60
CA LEU A 165 -12.98 10.12 -16.66
C LEU A 165 -14.34 9.43 -16.67
N THR A 166 -15.06 9.41 -15.56
CA THR A 166 -16.49 9.15 -15.61
C THR A 166 -17.13 10.39 -16.26
N ARG A 167 -17.38 10.33 -17.58
CA ARG A 167 -18.13 11.39 -18.25
C ARG A 167 -19.50 11.44 -17.62
N GLU A 168 -19.85 12.60 -17.05
CA GLU A 168 -21.23 12.93 -16.76
C GLU A 168 -21.98 12.92 -18.09
N GLY A 169 -22.91 11.96 -18.25
CA GLY A 169 -23.84 11.89 -19.34
C GLY A 169 -25.08 12.74 -19.07
#